data_e3b0ca5060f9c8e8bbfc818cb735b98f
#
_entry.id   e3b0ca5060f9c8e8bbfc818cb735b98f
#
_cell.length_a   1.000
_cell.length_b   1.000
_cell.length_c   1.000
_cell.angle_alpha   90.00
_cell.angle_beta   90.00
_cell.angle_gamma   90.00
#
_symmetry.space_group_name_H-M   'P 1'
#
loop_
_entity.id
_entity.type
_entity.pdbx_description
1 polymer ?
#
loop_
_entity_poly.entity_id
_entity_poly.type
_entity_poly.pdbx_seq_one_letter_code
_entity_poly.pdbx_strand_id
1 'polypeptide(L)'
;MEDKKKILRAEITLIVLIVALVVLFQIIGSYVRVMNNSAEQWSTPEDLHGKTFVSSVGSDYARVIGERYPESEIIYVQSWADEDMFVSLGKADALIVEASSAEIIMDEYPDLIAMEEPVANLECKFAFSGSEFGEQLRDEVDQFLDMLAEDGTLDEIRAHWSDPDAAPESLDIPPMEGPSRGEIRIVTSLDWVPMVYENNGEPAGFFIELCYRFCSWANYEPVLENASIQSAIAGISTGKYDWICYGMVQTPESDDLYFSQVIYSEPVYVVVNRDHYAGNTDGEDEESDSFIVNFIEDTADSFRSNFIVESRWKLLLSGLGVTALLSLLSGVFGTILGGFICFLRMRKNTYLTAFARIYIKTVQGIPIMVMLMIIYYVIFGRSSLSAFWACVIGFSIDFSAYCAEIFRSGIEAVPRNQMRAATALGFSRAQAFRHVVLPQTVVHVLPVYMGQFISMVKMTSVAGYISVEDLTKISDIIRSRTFEAFFPLIFSAIVYFLLAALLMSCLKYLQLKVDPSVRKREVKGVTIRDT
;
A
#
# COMPACT_ATOMS: atom_id res chain seq x y z
N MET A 1 -18.26 8.05 -34.73
CA MET A 1 -17.73 6.68 -34.63
C MET A 1 -16.22 6.63 -34.95
N GLU A 2 -15.76 7.37 -35.92
CA GLU A 2 -14.35 7.44 -36.34
C GLU A 2 -13.44 8.09 -35.31
N ASP A 3 -13.87 9.16 -34.64
CA ASP A 3 -13.12 9.84 -33.58
C ASP A 3 -12.93 8.94 -32.32
N LYS A 4 -13.93 8.11 -31.99
CA LYS A 4 -13.77 7.12 -30.87
C LYS A 4 -12.72 6.06 -31.20
N LYS A 5 -12.64 5.63 -32.46
CA LYS A 5 -11.60 4.68 -32.91
C LYS A 5 -10.22 5.32 -32.94
N LYS A 6 -10.10 6.63 -33.22
CA LYS A 6 -8.82 7.35 -33.18
C LYS A 6 -8.34 7.54 -31.74
N ILE A 7 -9.24 7.90 -30.80
CA ILE A 7 -8.91 8.03 -29.38
C ILE A 7 -8.49 6.67 -28.82
N LEU A 8 -9.26 5.61 -29.06
CA LEU A 8 -8.93 4.26 -28.60
C LEU A 8 -7.59 3.76 -29.18
N ARG A 9 -7.31 4.06 -30.48
CA ARG A 9 -6.00 3.74 -31.07
C ARG A 9 -4.87 4.52 -30.42
N ALA A 10 -5.06 5.80 -30.10
CA ALA A 10 -4.05 6.61 -29.42
C ALA A 10 -3.79 6.09 -27.98
N GLU A 11 -4.83 5.67 -27.28
CA GLU A 11 -4.71 5.07 -25.94
C GLU A 11 -3.98 3.72 -25.99
N ILE A 12 -4.33 2.85 -26.93
CA ILE A 12 -3.62 1.57 -27.15
C ILE A 12 -2.16 1.82 -27.55
N THR A 13 -1.89 2.77 -28.45
CA THR A 13 -0.53 3.11 -28.86
C THR A 13 0.28 3.63 -27.67
N LEU A 14 -0.32 4.40 -26.77
CA LEU A 14 0.35 4.90 -25.56
C LEU A 14 0.69 3.76 -24.59
N ILE A 15 -0.24 2.80 -24.40
CA ILE A 15 0.01 1.61 -23.56
C ILE A 15 1.17 0.78 -24.15
N VAL A 16 1.14 0.52 -25.46
CA VAL A 16 2.22 -0.22 -26.15
C VAL A 16 3.55 0.53 -26.01
N LEU A 17 3.54 1.87 -26.09
CA LEU A 17 4.74 2.68 -25.93
C LEU A 17 5.29 2.62 -24.50
N ILE A 18 4.42 2.61 -23.49
CA ILE A 18 4.81 2.49 -22.09
C ILE A 18 5.43 1.11 -21.84
N VAL A 19 4.80 0.04 -22.32
CA VAL A 19 5.34 -1.33 -22.21
C VAL A 19 6.69 -1.45 -22.94
N ALA A 20 6.79 -0.90 -24.16
CA ALA A 20 8.05 -0.89 -24.91
C ALA A 20 9.16 -0.09 -24.22
N LEU A 21 8.82 1.02 -23.56
CA LEU A 21 9.75 1.79 -22.75
C LEU A 21 10.24 1.02 -21.53
N VAL A 22 9.36 0.31 -20.83
CA VAL A 22 9.72 -0.53 -19.68
C VAL A 22 10.68 -1.64 -20.12
N VAL A 23 10.36 -2.35 -21.20
CA VAL A 23 11.24 -3.39 -21.78
C VAL A 23 12.59 -2.79 -22.20
N LEU A 24 12.61 -1.62 -22.81
CA LEU A 24 13.84 -0.93 -23.20
C LEU A 24 14.68 -0.56 -21.97
N PHE A 25 14.06 -0.07 -20.89
CA PHE A 25 14.76 0.23 -19.64
C PHE A 25 15.32 -1.03 -18.97
N GLN A 26 14.62 -2.16 -19.02
CA GLN A 26 15.15 -3.44 -18.54
C GLN A 26 16.37 -3.90 -19.34
N ILE A 27 16.31 -3.81 -20.69
CA ILE A 27 17.43 -4.16 -21.56
C ILE A 27 18.63 -3.23 -21.29
N ILE A 28 18.40 -1.91 -21.15
CA ILE A 28 19.47 -0.95 -20.83
C ILE A 28 20.05 -1.24 -19.44
N GLY A 29 19.22 -1.53 -18.45
CA GLY A 29 19.64 -1.91 -17.10
C GLY A 29 20.53 -3.16 -17.10
N SER A 30 20.14 -4.19 -17.83
CA SER A 30 20.96 -5.41 -18.00
C SER A 30 22.29 -5.12 -18.70
N TYR A 31 22.29 -4.27 -19.72
CA TYR A 31 23.52 -3.89 -20.45
C TYR A 31 24.48 -3.05 -19.60
N VAL A 32 23.95 -2.12 -18.77
CA VAL A 32 24.75 -1.33 -17.82
C VAL A 32 25.37 -2.22 -16.74
N ARG A 33 24.63 -3.27 -16.28
CA ARG A 33 25.12 -4.25 -15.31
C ARG A 33 26.36 -5.00 -15.84
N VAL A 34 26.33 -5.46 -17.08
CA VAL A 34 27.45 -6.15 -17.74
C VAL A 34 28.68 -5.23 -17.91
N MET A 35 28.49 -3.93 -18.06
CA MET A 35 29.60 -2.98 -18.23
C MET A 35 30.29 -2.55 -16.93
N ASN A 36 29.62 -2.69 -15.77
CA ASN A 36 30.16 -2.28 -14.46
C ASN A 36 30.96 -3.39 -13.75
N ASN A 37 31.19 -4.53 -14.38
CA ASN A 37 31.72 -5.74 -13.78
C ASN A 37 33.27 -5.72 -13.59
N SER A 38 33.76 -4.78 -12.76
CA SER A 38 35.02 -4.95 -12.01
C SER A 38 34.64 -5.20 -10.54
N ALA A 39 33.97 -6.30 -10.28
CA ALA A 39 33.37 -6.57 -8.99
C ALA A 39 34.46 -6.87 -7.95
N GLU A 40 34.44 -6.12 -6.87
CA GLU A 40 35.10 -6.49 -5.62
C GLU A 40 34.46 -7.78 -5.12
N GLN A 41 35.26 -8.79 -4.76
CA GLN A 41 34.76 -10.09 -4.32
C GLN A 41 34.77 -10.19 -2.79
N TRP A 42 33.68 -10.69 -2.22
CA TRP A 42 33.49 -10.89 -0.78
C TRP A 42 33.34 -12.37 -0.47
N SER A 43 33.99 -12.84 0.58
CA SER A 43 33.97 -14.27 0.98
C SER A 43 33.25 -14.47 2.31
N THR A 44 33.27 -13.46 3.17
CA THR A 44 32.72 -13.52 4.52
C THR A 44 31.89 -12.27 4.82
N PRO A 45 30.96 -12.33 5.79
CA PRO A 45 30.21 -11.16 6.24
C PRO A 45 31.11 -9.98 6.69
N GLU A 46 32.32 -10.23 7.17
CA GLU A 46 33.28 -9.21 7.59
C GLU A 46 33.78 -8.33 6.43
N ASP A 47 33.79 -8.85 5.21
CA ASP A 47 34.20 -8.09 3.99
C ASP A 47 33.21 -6.94 3.65
N LEU A 48 32.02 -6.93 4.30
CA LEU A 48 30.96 -5.97 4.04
C LEU A 48 31.02 -4.72 4.91
N HIS A 49 32.05 -4.55 5.75
CA HIS A 49 32.25 -3.30 6.48
C HIS A 49 32.42 -2.11 5.54
N GLY A 50 31.61 -1.04 5.76
CA GLY A 50 31.62 0.17 4.93
C GLY A 50 30.89 0.00 3.58
N LYS A 51 30.20 -1.13 3.34
CA LYS A 51 29.34 -1.34 2.18
C LYS A 51 27.93 -0.81 2.43
N THR A 52 27.16 -0.71 1.37
CA THR A 52 25.77 -0.19 1.42
C THR A 52 24.79 -1.34 1.62
N PHE A 53 24.07 -1.31 2.72
CA PHE A 53 22.98 -2.25 2.98
C PHE A 53 21.63 -1.63 2.60
N VAL A 54 20.65 -2.49 2.29
CA VAL A 54 19.25 -2.08 2.20
C VAL A 54 18.45 -2.76 3.31
N SER A 55 17.46 -2.04 3.86
CA SER A 55 16.57 -2.58 4.89
C SER A 55 15.24 -1.84 4.88
N SER A 56 14.14 -2.52 5.17
CA SER A 56 12.84 -1.87 5.30
C SER A 56 12.76 -1.00 6.54
N VAL A 57 11.99 0.09 6.41
CA VAL A 57 11.78 1.02 7.53
C VAL A 57 11.08 0.31 8.68
N GLY A 58 11.70 0.34 9.86
CA GLY A 58 11.16 -0.30 11.07
C GLY A 58 11.49 -1.79 11.20
N SER A 59 12.35 -2.31 10.32
CA SER A 59 12.89 -3.67 10.43
C SER A 59 13.98 -3.74 11.51
N ASP A 60 14.01 -4.85 12.24
CA ASP A 60 15.06 -5.16 13.21
C ASP A 60 16.43 -5.40 12.55
N TYR A 61 16.45 -5.72 11.26
CA TYR A 61 17.71 -5.90 10.52
C TYR A 61 18.52 -4.62 10.41
N ALA A 62 17.86 -3.45 10.31
CA ALA A 62 18.55 -2.17 10.34
C ALA A 62 19.36 -1.98 11.63
N ARG A 63 18.87 -2.50 12.77
CA ARG A 63 19.60 -2.50 14.04
C ARG A 63 20.80 -3.45 13.99
N VAL A 64 20.61 -4.68 13.50
CA VAL A 64 21.69 -5.66 13.32
C VAL A 64 22.79 -5.06 12.43
N ILE A 65 22.43 -4.40 11.32
CA ILE A 65 23.37 -3.71 10.44
C ILE A 65 24.12 -2.63 11.21
N GLY A 66 23.42 -1.76 11.94
CA GLY A 66 24.04 -0.67 12.69
C GLY A 66 24.97 -1.12 13.81
N GLU A 67 24.68 -2.26 14.46
CA GLU A 67 25.52 -2.83 15.53
C GLU A 67 26.76 -3.54 14.97
N ARG A 68 26.61 -4.33 13.89
CA ARG A 68 27.67 -5.15 13.31
C ARG A 68 28.51 -4.39 12.29
N TYR A 69 27.90 -3.49 11.53
CA TYR A 69 28.52 -2.73 10.43
C TYR A 69 28.37 -1.21 10.64
N PRO A 70 28.92 -0.64 11.72
CA PRO A 70 28.66 0.76 12.12
C PRO A 70 29.17 1.80 11.10
N GLU A 71 30.04 1.41 10.16
CA GLU A 71 30.57 2.27 9.11
C GLU A 71 29.79 2.15 7.79
N SER A 72 28.79 1.26 7.72
CA SER A 72 27.97 1.00 6.55
C SER A 72 26.82 1.98 6.41
N GLU A 73 26.45 2.32 5.18
CA GLU A 73 25.26 3.11 4.90
C GLU A 73 24.03 2.18 4.79
N ILE A 74 22.88 2.62 5.30
CA ILE A 74 21.62 1.88 5.16
C ILE A 74 20.67 2.66 4.26
N ILE A 75 20.27 2.05 3.15
CA ILE A 75 19.19 2.54 2.29
C ILE A 75 17.87 1.98 2.83
N TYR A 76 16.97 2.88 3.24
CA TYR A 76 15.66 2.46 3.76
C TYR A 76 14.62 2.39 2.65
N VAL A 77 13.95 1.23 2.55
CA VAL A 77 12.84 0.97 1.62
C VAL A 77 11.52 0.74 2.37
N GLN A 78 10.40 0.65 1.65
CA GLN A 78 9.08 0.55 2.27
C GLN A 78 8.56 -0.89 2.40
N SER A 79 9.08 -1.82 1.61
CA SER A 79 8.68 -3.23 1.62
C SER A 79 9.88 -4.16 1.47
N TRP A 80 9.72 -5.38 1.95
CA TRP A 80 10.71 -6.47 1.83
C TRP A 80 11.06 -6.76 0.37
N ALA A 81 10.08 -6.85 -0.52
CA ALA A 81 10.29 -7.06 -1.95
C ALA A 81 11.12 -5.96 -2.64
N ASP A 82 11.24 -4.78 -2.03
CA ASP A 82 12.14 -3.74 -2.52
C ASP A 82 13.60 -4.00 -2.11
N GLU A 83 13.84 -4.68 -0.97
CA GLU A 83 15.19 -5.01 -0.50
C GLU A 83 15.90 -5.94 -1.48
N ASP A 84 15.27 -7.08 -1.82
CA ASP A 84 15.80 -8.08 -2.73
C ASP A 84 16.12 -7.46 -4.09
N MET A 85 15.17 -6.68 -4.62
CA MET A 85 15.35 -5.97 -5.88
C MET A 85 16.52 -4.97 -5.84
N PHE A 86 16.77 -4.29 -4.71
CA PHE A 86 17.86 -3.31 -4.61
C PHE A 86 19.22 -3.97 -4.71
N VAL A 87 19.40 -5.16 -4.09
CA VAL A 87 20.64 -5.91 -4.18
C VAL A 87 20.79 -6.57 -5.56
N SER A 88 19.73 -7.18 -6.08
CA SER A 88 19.71 -7.75 -7.43
C SER A 88 20.05 -6.71 -8.50
N LEU A 89 19.54 -5.48 -8.39
CA LEU A 89 19.85 -4.37 -9.29
C LEU A 89 21.20 -3.67 -9.03
N GLY A 90 21.98 -4.09 -8.01
CA GLY A 90 23.23 -3.44 -7.62
C GLY A 90 23.06 -2.01 -7.12
N LYS A 91 21.91 -1.67 -6.52
CA LYS A 91 21.64 -0.38 -5.87
C LYS A 91 22.07 -0.37 -4.41
N ALA A 92 22.15 -1.55 -3.80
CA ALA A 92 22.76 -1.83 -2.52
C ALA A 92 23.69 -3.03 -2.69
N ASP A 93 24.67 -3.15 -1.82
CA ASP A 93 25.66 -4.22 -1.85
C ASP A 93 25.12 -5.50 -1.18
N ALA A 94 24.31 -5.32 -0.12
CA ALA A 94 23.82 -6.43 0.71
C ALA A 94 22.47 -6.14 1.35
N LEU A 95 21.79 -7.21 1.75
CA LEU A 95 20.65 -7.21 2.67
C LEU A 95 20.84 -8.29 3.75
N ILE A 96 20.05 -8.24 4.81
CA ILE A 96 20.02 -9.27 5.86
C ILE A 96 18.64 -9.92 5.85
N VAL A 97 18.60 -11.25 5.86
CA VAL A 97 17.37 -12.04 5.88
C VAL A 97 17.49 -13.22 6.84
N GLU A 98 16.36 -13.72 7.30
CA GLU A 98 16.26 -14.96 8.04
C GLU A 98 16.48 -16.18 7.14
N ALA A 99 16.91 -17.28 7.75
CA ALA A 99 17.20 -18.53 7.05
C ALA A 99 15.99 -19.03 6.22
N SER A 100 14.79 -18.93 6.76
CA SER A 100 13.54 -19.36 6.11
C SER A 100 13.21 -18.59 4.83
N SER A 101 13.58 -17.32 4.75
CA SER A 101 13.35 -16.48 3.56
C SER A 101 14.50 -16.55 2.55
N ALA A 102 15.73 -16.88 2.99
CA ALA A 102 16.91 -16.86 2.13
C ALA A 102 16.77 -17.82 0.95
N GLU A 103 16.26 -19.03 1.17
CA GLU A 103 16.06 -20.04 0.13
C GLU A 103 15.03 -19.57 -0.93
N ILE A 104 13.91 -19.01 -0.47
CA ILE A 104 12.85 -18.48 -1.34
C ILE A 104 13.37 -17.32 -2.19
N ILE A 105 14.17 -16.42 -1.58
CA ILE A 105 14.77 -15.27 -2.28
C ILE A 105 15.75 -15.73 -3.35
N MET A 106 16.59 -16.74 -3.06
CA MET A 106 17.55 -17.26 -4.02
C MET A 106 16.87 -18.01 -5.18
N ASP A 107 15.73 -18.63 -4.96
CA ASP A 107 14.93 -19.25 -6.02
C ASP A 107 14.32 -18.19 -6.96
N GLU A 108 13.83 -17.08 -6.42
CA GLU A 108 13.22 -16.00 -7.20
C GLU A 108 14.27 -15.09 -7.87
N TYR A 109 15.40 -14.87 -7.19
CA TYR A 109 16.53 -14.07 -7.67
C TYR A 109 17.80 -14.93 -7.79
N PRO A 110 17.99 -15.68 -8.89
CA PRO A 110 19.16 -16.56 -9.07
C PRO A 110 20.50 -15.81 -9.05
N ASP A 111 20.50 -14.49 -9.23
CA ASP A 111 21.67 -13.62 -9.11
C ASP A 111 22.00 -13.25 -7.66
N LEU A 112 21.19 -13.64 -6.69
CA LEU A 112 21.46 -13.45 -5.26
C LEU A 112 22.00 -14.74 -4.64
N ILE A 113 22.78 -14.58 -3.56
CA ILE A 113 23.30 -15.69 -2.77
C ILE A 113 23.44 -15.30 -1.31
N ALA A 114 23.04 -16.19 -0.40
CA ALA A 114 23.28 -16.04 1.03
C ALA A 114 24.70 -16.47 1.39
N MET A 115 25.40 -15.71 2.21
CA MET A 115 26.70 -16.10 2.76
C MET A 115 26.53 -17.24 3.78
N GLU A 116 27.51 -18.13 3.87
CA GLU A 116 27.42 -19.34 4.71
C GLU A 116 27.35 -19.07 6.21
N GLU A 117 27.94 -17.96 6.69
CA GLU A 117 28.01 -17.63 8.11
C GLU A 117 26.86 -16.72 8.54
N PRO A 118 26.08 -17.12 9.57
CA PRO A 118 25.04 -16.25 10.12
C PRO A 118 25.64 -15.04 10.82
N VAL A 119 24.98 -13.89 10.71
CA VAL A 119 25.44 -12.64 11.32
C VAL A 119 24.78 -12.33 12.68
N ALA A 120 23.63 -12.91 12.95
CA ALA A 120 22.92 -12.81 14.22
C ALA A 120 21.89 -13.95 14.35
N ASN A 121 21.26 -14.04 15.54
CA ASN A 121 20.00 -14.74 15.72
C ASN A 121 18.92 -13.72 16.08
N LEU A 122 17.79 -13.79 15.42
CA LEU A 122 16.60 -13.01 15.79
C LEU A 122 15.73 -13.81 16.75
N GLU A 123 15.40 -13.20 17.87
CA GLU A 123 14.49 -13.75 18.87
C GLU A 123 13.13 -13.04 18.73
N CYS A 124 12.20 -13.71 18.08
CA CYS A 124 10.87 -13.19 17.82
C CYS A 124 9.95 -13.39 19.01
N LYS A 125 9.24 -12.33 19.40
CA LYS A 125 8.28 -12.27 20.51
C LYS A 125 6.99 -11.62 20.02
N PHE A 126 5.87 -11.90 20.68
CA PHE A 126 4.67 -11.08 20.52
C PHE A 126 4.81 -9.79 21.33
N ALA A 127 4.22 -8.69 20.84
CA ALA A 127 4.20 -7.42 21.53
C ALA A 127 2.76 -7.03 21.92
N PHE A 128 2.60 -6.54 23.14
CA PHE A 128 1.31 -6.15 23.72
C PHE A 128 1.35 -4.68 24.13
N SER A 129 0.17 -4.05 24.19
CA SER A 129 0.05 -2.66 24.59
C SER A 129 0.59 -2.43 26.01
N GLY A 130 1.17 -1.26 26.28
CA GLY A 130 1.66 -0.85 27.61
C GLY A 130 0.55 -0.58 28.63
N SER A 131 -0.65 -1.16 28.44
CA SER A 131 -1.79 -1.05 29.36
C SER A 131 -1.79 -2.21 30.36
N GLU A 132 -2.55 -2.07 31.47
CA GLU A 132 -2.78 -3.16 32.43
C GLU A 132 -3.37 -4.40 31.75
N PHE A 133 -4.24 -4.22 30.76
CA PHE A 133 -4.77 -5.33 29.96
C PHE A 133 -3.71 -5.98 29.07
N GLY A 134 -2.80 -5.19 28.49
CA GLY A 134 -1.68 -5.73 27.70
C GLY A 134 -0.70 -6.54 28.56
N GLU A 135 -0.43 -6.11 29.81
CA GLU A 135 0.37 -6.89 30.74
C GLU A 135 -0.29 -8.22 31.09
N GLN A 136 -1.59 -8.20 31.36
CA GLN A 136 -2.37 -9.41 31.62
C GLN A 136 -2.35 -10.37 30.42
N LEU A 137 -2.54 -9.85 29.20
CA LEU A 137 -2.50 -10.67 27.98
C LEU A 137 -1.13 -11.32 27.79
N ARG A 138 -0.04 -10.58 28.03
CA ARG A 138 1.31 -11.10 27.97
C ARG A 138 1.48 -12.30 28.92
N ASP A 139 1.08 -12.15 30.19
CA ASP A 139 1.19 -13.21 31.19
C ASP A 139 0.35 -14.45 30.84
N GLU A 140 -0.87 -14.25 30.30
CA GLU A 140 -1.73 -15.34 29.85
C GLU A 140 -1.15 -16.04 28.59
N VAL A 141 -0.55 -15.29 27.65
CA VAL A 141 0.11 -15.85 26.46
C VAL A 141 1.35 -16.64 26.85
N ASP A 142 2.18 -16.13 27.75
CA ASP A 142 3.37 -16.86 28.24
C ASP A 142 2.98 -18.17 28.92
N GLN A 143 1.94 -18.16 29.76
CA GLN A 143 1.38 -19.39 30.36
C GLN A 143 0.88 -20.38 29.31
N PHE A 144 0.22 -19.90 28.27
CA PHE A 144 -0.25 -20.72 27.17
C PHE A 144 0.90 -21.35 26.38
N LEU A 145 1.95 -20.56 26.08
CA LEU A 145 3.14 -21.05 25.38
C LEU A 145 3.90 -22.09 26.21
N ASP A 146 4.03 -21.89 27.53
CA ASP A 146 4.62 -22.90 28.44
C ASP A 146 3.84 -24.22 28.40
N MET A 147 2.51 -24.16 28.41
CA MET A 147 1.66 -25.36 28.32
C MET A 147 1.87 -26.10 26.99
N LEU A 148 1.91 -25.38 25.85
CA LEU A 148 2.16 -25.98 24.54
C LEU A 148 3.60 -26.55 24.42
N ALA A 149 4.56 -25.96 25.11
CA ALA A 149 5.92 -26.47 25.13
C ALA A 149 6.04 -27.75 25.99
N GLU A 150 5.35 -27.81 27.14
CA GLU A 150 5.36 -28.96 28.04
C GLU A 150 4.72 -30.21 27.41
N ASP A 151 3.66 -30.06 26.61
CA ASP A 151 2.97 -31.19 25.97
C ASP A 151 3.53 -31.52 24.56
N GLY A 152 4.46 -30.72 24.03
CA GLY A 152 5.10 -30.89 22.74
C GLY A 152 4.32 -30.29 21.55
N THR A 153 3.14 -29.74 21.78
CA THR A 153 2.28 -29.16 20.70
C THR A 153 2.97 -27.98 20.02
N LEU A 154 3.76 -27.17 20.74
CA LEU A 154 4.48 -26.05 20.14
C LEU A 154 5.49 -26.50 19.08
N ASP A 155 6.21 -27.60 19.35
CA ASP A 155 7.17 -28.16 18.39
C ASP A 155 6.46 -28.80 17.18
N GLU A 156 5.29 -29.43 17.40
CA GLU A 156 4.47 -29.95 16.29
C GLU A 156 3.98 -28.81 15.38
N ILE A 157 3.47 -27.71 15.95
CA ILE A 157 3.04 -26.53 15.18
C ILE A 157 4.24 -25.95 14.42
N ARG A 158 5.41 -25.80 15.07
CA ARG A 158 6.61 -25.27 14.44
C ARG A 158 7.06 -26.15 13.29
N ALA A 159 7.12 -27.48 13.46
CA ALA A 159 7.49 -28.42 12.41
C ALA A 159 6.53 -28.37 11.23
N HIS A 160 5.23 -28.18 11.49
CA HIS A 160 4.20 -28.05 10.47
C HIS A 160 4.42 -26.82 9.56
N TRP A 161 4.84 -25.69 10.14
CA TRP A 161 5.09 -24.45 9.40
C TRP A 161 6.54 -24.31 8.87
N SER A 162 7.43 -25.26 9.17
CA SER A 162 8.81 -25.26 8.64
C SER A 162 8.89 -25.71 7.18
N ASP A 163 7.83 -26.33 6.64
CA ASP A 163 7.75 -26.76 5.24
C ASP A 163 6.66 -25.92 4.53
N PRO A 164 7.06 -24.98 3.66
CA PRO A 164 6.11 -24.12 2.95
C PRO A 164 5.14 -24.90 2.05
N ASP A 165 5.53 -26.07 1.55
CA ASP A 165 4.70 -26.92 0.69
C ASP A 165 3.66 -27.72 1.49
N ALA A 166 3.85 -27.86 2.80
CA ALA A 166 2.94 -28.53 3.72
C ALA A 166 1.93 -27.58 4.39
N ALA A 167 1.92 -26.29 4.03
CA ALA A 167 1.03 -25.31 4.60
C ALA A 167 -0.46 -25.75 4.48
N PRO A 168 -1.22 -25.77 5.58
CA PRO A 168 -2.59 -26.29 5.57
C PRO A 168 -3.52 -25.39 4.76
N GLU A 169 -4.49 -25.98 4.07
CA GLU A 169 -5.56 -25.25 3.38
C GLU A 169 -6.42 -24.42 4.35
N SER A 170 -6.53 -24.84 5.63
CA SER A 170 -7.25 -24.14 6.69
C SER A 170 -6.64 -24.45 8.06
N LEU A 171 -6.66 -23.47 8.97
CA LEU A 171 -6.21 -23.66 10.34
C LEU A 171 -7.18 -24.55 11.12
N ASP A 172 -6.66 -25.58 11.81
CA ASP A 172 -7.43 -26.42 12.73
C ASP A 172 -7.37 -25.82 14.14
N ILE A 173 -8.26 -24.88 14.42
CA ILE A 173 -8.34 -24.20 15.71
C ILE A 173 -9.37 -24.87 16.59
N PRO A 174 -8.99 -25.36 17.78
CA PRO A 174 -9.95 -25.92 18.75
C PRO A 174 -11.06 -24.91 19.08
N PRO A 175 -12.33 -25.33 19.24
CA PRO A 175 -13.41 -24.41 19.59
C PRO A 175 -13.25 -23.88 21.03
N MET A 176 -13.76 -22.69 21.30
CA MET A 176 -13.84 -22.16 22.66
C MET A 176 -14.69 -23.08 23.56
N GLU A 177 -14.19 -23.36 24.76
CA GLU A 177 -14.90 -24.25 25.74
C GLU A 177 -15.81 -23.45 26.69
N GLY A 178 -15.69 -22.12 26.73
CA GLY A 178 -16.40 -21.25 27.68
C GLY A 178 -17.09 -20.05 27.03
N PRO A 179 -17.79 -19.23 27.82
CA PRO A 179 -18.35 -17.98 27.34
C PRO A 179 -17.23 -17.01 26.99
N SER A 180 -17.44 -16.17 25.94
CA SER A 180 -16.50 -15.14 25.55
C SER A 180 -16.20 -14.18 26.70
N ARG A 181 -14.92 -13.88 26.92
CA ARG A 181 -14.43 -12.86 27.87
C ARG A 181 -14.39 -11.47 27.25
N GLY A 182 -14.62 -11.34 25.95
CA GLY A 182 -14.60 -10.10 25.18
C GLY A 182 -13.71 -10.19 23.96
N GLU A 183 -13.59 -9.07 23.25
CA GLU A 183 -12.78 -8.95 22.04
C GLU A 183 -11.35 -8.56 22.39
N ILE A 184 -10.37 -9.13 21.64
CA ILE A 184 -8.97 -8.67 21.60
C ILE A 184 -8.71 -8.06 20.22
N ARG A 185 -8.25 -6.82 20.19
CA ARG A 185 -7.90 -6.10 18.97
C ARG A 185 -6.46 -6.43 18.59
N ILE A 186 -6.31 -7.23 17.57
CA ILE A 186 -5.04 -7.78 17.12
C ILE A 186 -4.67 -7.12 15.80
N VAL A 187 -3.41 -6.74 15.65
CA VAL A 187 -2.87 -6.22 14.39
C VAL A 187 -1.69 -7.07 13.94
N THR A 188 -1.59 -7.28 12.64
CA THR A 188 -0.47 -7.99 12.01
C THR A 188 -0.18 -7.42 10.63
N SER A 189 0.97 -7.76 10.05
CA SER A 189 1.28 -7.55 8.62
C SER A 189 1.30 -8.91 7.94
N LEU A 190 0.40 -9.14 6.97
CA LEU A 190 0.25 -10.45 6.30
C LEU A 190 1.22 -10.56 5.10
N ASP A 191 2.52 -10.42 5.35
CA ASP A 191 3.58 -10.29 4.35
C ASP A 191 4.83 -11.16 4.60
N TRP A 192 4.81 -12.05 5.58
CA TRP A 192 5.93 -12.93 5.95
C TRP A 192 5.55 -14.41 5.88
N VAL A 193 5.83 -15.08 4.76
CA VAL A 193 5.61 -16.52 4.55
C VAL A 193 6.80 -17.30 5.13
N PRO A 194 6.58 -18.42 5.85
CA PRO A 194 5.31 -19.03 6.26
C PRO A 194 4.82 -18.56 7.64
N MET A 195 5.41 -17.54 8.22
CA MET A 195 5.18 -17.12 9.61
C MET A 195 3.85 -16.40 9.81
N VAL A 196 3.53 -15.44 8.95
CA VAL A 196 2.28 -14.67 9.00
C VAL A 196 1.94 -14.13 7.61
N TYR A 197 0.91 -14.67 6.99
CA TYR A 197 0.52 -14.33 5.62
C TYR A 197 -0.98 -14.56 5.41
N GLU A 198 -1.46 -14.25 4.21
CA GLU A 198 -2.85 -14.52 3.84
C GLU A 198 -2.88 -15.71 2.87
N ASN A 199 -3.66 -16.73 3.19
CA ASN A 199 -3.91 -17.89 2.33
C ASN A 199 -5.37 -17.92 1.90
N ASN A 200 -5.62 -17.86 0.58
CA ASN A 200 -6.99 -17.86 0.00
C ASN A 200 -7.95 -16.80 0.58
N GLY A 201 -7.44 -15.66 1.04
CA GLY A 201 -8.24 -14.58 1.62
C GLY A 201 -8.41 -14.67 3.14
N GLU A 202 -7.80 -15.67 3.78
CA GLU A 202 -7.84 -15.87 5.23
C GLU A 202 -6.43 -15.75 5.82
N PRO A 203 -6.27 -15.16 7.02
CA PRO A 203 -4.98 -15.11 7.70
C PRO A 203 -4.47 -16.51 8.03
N ALA A 204 -3.20 -16.76 7.78
CA ALA A 204 -2.53 -18.05 8.00
C ALA A 204 -1.08 -17.85 8.47
N GLY A 205 -0.43 -18.93 8.89
CA GLY A 205 0.95 -18.93 9.31
C GLY A 205 1.13 -19.28 10.79
N PHE A 206 2.39 -19.52 11.16
CA PHE A 206 2.78 -19.96 12.49
C PHE A 206 2.26 -19.03 13.61
N PHE A 207 2.47 -17.72 13.47
CA PHE A 207 2.03 -16.76 14.49
C PHE A 207 0.50 -16.63 14.53
N ILE A 208 -0.19 -16.73 13.39
CA ILE A 208 -1.65 -16.68 13.33
C ILE A 208 -2.26 -17.90 14.00
N GLU A 209 -1.72 -19.10 13.77
CA GLU A 209 -2.19 -20.31 14.44
C GLU A 209 -2.05 -20.21 15.96
N LEU A 210 -0.87 -19.80 16.45
CA LEU A 210 -0.67 -19.59 17.88
C LEU A 210 -1.64 -18.57 18.47
N CYS A 211 -1.84 -17.46 17.78
CA CYS A 211 -2.75 -16.40 18.18
C CYS A 211 -4.21 -16.91 18.31
N TYR A 212 -4.70 -17.60 17.30
CA TYR A 212 -6.09 -18.12 17.32
C TYR A 212 -6.28 -19.26 18.31
N ARG A 213 -5.28 -20.14 18.48
CA ARG A 213 -5.30 -21.18 19.51
C ARG A 213 -5.32 -20.56 20.92
N PHE A 214 -4.52 -19.52 21.17
CA PHE A 214 -4.57 -18.78 22.43
C PHE A 214 -5.95 -18.15 22.65
N CYS A 215 -6.49 -17.46 21.66
CA CYS A 215 -7.82 -16.83 21.78
C CYS A 215 -8.90 -17.85 22.10
N SER A 216 -8.85 -19.03 21.48
CA SER A 216 -9.78 -20.13 21.78
C SER A 216 -9.58 -20.65 23.20
N TRP A 217 -8.35 -20.93 23.63
CA TRP A 217 -8.03 -21.43 24.96
C TRP A 217 -8.45 -20.45 26.06
N ALA A 218 -8.15 -19.16 25.87
CA ALA A 218 -8.47 -18.10 26.83
C ALA A 218 -9.92 -17.58 26.73
N ASN A 219 -10.73 -18.06 25.78
CA ASN A 219 -12.08 -17.63 25.49
C ASN A 219 -12.21 -16.14 25.10
N TYR A 220 -11.30 -15.62 24.29
CA TYR A 220 -11.39 -14.29 23.69
C TYR A 220 -11.82 -14.37 22.21
N GLU A 221 -12.52 -13.35 21.75
CA GLU A 221 -12.88 -13.18 20.34
C GLU A 221 -11.78 -12.36 19.64
N PRO A 222 -11.00 -12.93 18.69
CA PRO A 222 -9.98 -12.19 17.98
C PRO A 222 -10.59 -11.25 16.93
N VAL A 223 -10.22 -9.97 16.98
CA VAL A 223 -10.51 -8.98 15.94
C VAL A 223 -9.20 -8.61 15.28
N LEU A 224 -8.86 -9.27 14.18
CA LEU A 224 -7.61 -9.10 13.46
C LEU A 224 -7.71 -7.99 12.42
N GLU A 225 -6.73 -7.10 12.39
CA GLU A 225 -6.57 -6.06 11.37
C GLU A 225 -5.21 -6.20 10.68
N ASN A 226 -5.19 -6.20 9.34
CA ASN A 226 -3.97 -6.22 8.55
C ASN A 226 -3.43 -4.79 8.37
N ALA A 227 -2.20 -4.54 8.81
CA ALA A 227 -1.53 -3.24 8.71
C ALA A 227 -0.02 -3.40 8.51
N SER A 228 0.66 -2.37 8.00
CA SER A 228 2.12 -2.37 8.02
C SER A 228 2.64 -2.33 9.46
N ILE A 229 3.85 -2.84 9.69
CA ILE A 229 4.49 -2.86 11.02
C ILE A 229 4.56 -1.45 11.64
N GLN A 230 4.90 -0.42 10.84
CA GLN A 230 4.90 0.97 11.31
C GLN A 230 3.52 1.42 11.80
N SER A 231 2.46 0.99 11.08
CA SER A 231 1.07 1.27 11.47
C SER A 231 0.66 0.48 12.71
N ALA A 232 1.12 -0.75 12.85
CA ALA A 232 0.89 -1.59 14.03
C ALA A 232 1.51 -0.97 15.28
N ILE A 233 2.78 -0.54 15.20
CA ILE A 233 3.51 0.14 16.29
C ILE A 233 2.80 1.46 16.67
N ALA A 234 2.41 2.28 15.70
CA ALA A 234 1.66 3.52 15.97
C ALA A 234 0.29 3.24 16.60
N GLY A 235 -0.39 2.18 16.17
CA GLY A 235 -1.70 1.79 16.67
C GLY A 235 -1.66 1.25 18.10
N ILE A 236 -0.68 0.41 18.44
CA ILE A 236 -0.55 -0.15 19.78
C ILE A 236 -0.15 0.94 20.79
N SER A 237 0.74 1.86 20.44
CA SER A 237 1.15 2.99 21.28
C SER A 237 0.00 3.96 21.57
N THR A 238 -0.98 4.07 20.68
CA THR A 238 -2.19 4.90 20.88
C THR A 238 -3.35 4.16 21.56
N GLY A 239 -3.19 2.87 21.86
CA GLY A 239 -4.21 2.02 22.47
C GLY A 239 -5.33 1.62 21.49
N LYS A 240 -5.07 1.68 20.18
CA LYS A 240 -5.98 1.17 19.16
C LYS A 240 -5.99 -0.35 19.14
N TYR A 241 -4.84 -0.97 19.30
CA TYR A 241 -4.64 -2.42 19.35
C TYR A 241 -4.15 -2.86 20.73
N ASP A 242 -4.44 -4.09 21.05
CA ASP A 242 -4.05 -4.72 22.30
C ASP A 242 -2.82 -5.63 22.11
N TRP A 243 -2.65 -6.19 20.92
CA TRP A 243 -1.64 -7.18 20.56
C TRP A 243 -1.15 -7.00 19.11
N ILE A 244 0.19 -7.02 18.91
CA ILE A 244 0.83 -7.20 17.59
C ILE A 244 1.16 -8.68 17.44
N CYS A 245 0.40 -9.37 16.59
CA CYS A 245 0.60 -10.77 16.22
C CYS A 245 1.61 -10.84 15.05
N TYR A 246 2.87 -10.57 15.35
CA TYR A 246 4.00 -10.60 14.42
C TYR A 246 5.26 -10.89 15.24
N GLY A 247 6.27 -11.49 14.61
CA GLY A 247 7.56 -11.75 15.26
C GLY A 247 8.34 -10.46 15.47
N MET A 248 8.15 -9.82 16.64
CA MET A 248 8.83 -8.59 17.01
C MET A 248 10.09 -8.88 17.81
N VAL A 249 11.16 -8.13 17.55
CA VAL A 249 12.35 -8.14 18.39
C VAL A 249 12.23 -7.03 19.44
N GLN A 250 12.50 -7.34 20.70
CA GLN A 250 12.49 -6.36 21.77
C GLN A 250 13.72 -5.45 21.67
N THR A 251 13.50 -4.14 21.58
CA THR A 251 14.56 -3.13 21.52
C THR A 251 14.48 -2.17 22.71
N PRO A 252 15.56 -1.43 23.05
CA PRO A 252 15.52 -0.42 24.10
C PRO A 252 14.48 0.69 23.86
N GLU A 253 14.10 0.96 22.60
CA GLU A 253 13.10 1.96 22.25
C GLU A 253 11.66 1.46 22.42
N SER A 254 11.46 0.17 22.70
CA SER A 254 10.14 -0.45 22.86
C SER A 254 9.74 -0.65 24.33
N ASP A 255 10.32 0.10 25.27
CA ASP A 255 10.07 0.02 26.73
C ASP A 255 8.61 0.28 27.12
N ASP A 256 7.84 0.94 26.27
CA ASP A 256 6.40 1.21 26.50
C ASP A 256 5.49 0.01 26.17
N LEU A 257 6.03 -1.10 25.69
CA LEU A 257 5.30 -2.31 25.32
C LEU A 257 5.68 -3.48 26.22
N TYR A 258 4.75 -4.42 26.39
CA TYR A 258 5.05 -5.71 27.00
C TYR A 258 5.38 -6.74 25.93
N PHE A 259 6.35 -7.62 26.18
CA PHE A 259 6.76 -8.67 25.25
C PHE A 259 6.58 -10.05 25.89
N SER A 260 6.14 -11.03 25.08
CA SER A 260 6.10 -12.43 25.47
C SER A 260 7.51 -13.00 25.66
N GLN A 261 7.60 -14.22 26.16
CA GLN A 261 8.80 -15.05 25.98
C GLN A 261 9.12 -15.25 24.49
N VAL A 262 10.33 -15.74 24.20
CA VAL A 262 10.76 -16.04 22.82
C VAL A 262 9.88 -17.16 22.24
N ILE A 263 9.23 -16.88 21.12
CA ILE A 263 8.34 -17.83 20.45
C ILE A 263 9.11 -18.56 19.36
N TYR A 264 9.96 -17.83 18.64
CA TYR A 264 10.71 -18.31 17.50
C TYR A 264 12.08 -17.66 17.47
N SER A 265 13.10 -18.44 17.13
CA SER A 265 14.47 -17.95 16.97
C SER A 265 15.12 -18.63 15.77
N GLU A 266 15.66 -17.84 14.87
CA GLU A 266 16.41 -18.37 13.74
C GLU A 266 17.63 -17.51 13.40
N PRO A 267 18.65 -18.11 12.76
CA PRO A 267 19.80 -17.36 12.28
C PRO A 267 19.43 -16.47 11.10
N VAL A 268 20.09 -15.31 11.04
CA VAL A 268 19.98 -14.39 9.90
C VAL A 268 21.29 -14.32 9.14
N TYR A 269 21.17 -14.24 7.83
CA TYR A 269 22.28 -14.28 6.88
C TYR A 269 22.36 -12.99 6.09
N VAL A 270 23.55 -12.68 5.61
CA VAL A 270 23.72 -11.63 4.60
C VAL A 270 23.54 -12.22 3.22
N VAL A 271 22.69 -11.58 2.43
CA VAL A 271 22.52 -11.89 1.00
C VAL A 271 23.17 -10.81 0.17
N VAL A 272 23.92 -11.22 -0.82
CA VAL A 272 24.68 -10.37 -1.76
C VAL A 272 24.42 -10.79 -3.19
N ASN A 273 24.79 -9.95 -4.16
CA ASN A 273 24.76 -10.38 -5.55
C ASN A 273 25.87 -11.41 -5.80
N ARG A 274 25.53 -12.51 -6.48
CA ARG A 274 26.41 -13.65 -6.79
C ARG A 274 27.69 -13.21 -7.51
N ASP A 275 27.64 -12.18 -8.34
CA ASP A 275 28.79 -11.62 -9.05
C ASP A 275 29.89 -11.10 -8.10
N HIS A 276 29.52 -10.76 -6.86
CA HIS A 276 30.41 -10.27 -5.82
C HIS A 276 30.83 -11.34 -4.79
N TYR A 277 30.29 -12.55 -4.86
CA TYR A 277 30.57 -13.61 -3.90
C TYR A 277 31.72 -14.51 -4.37
N ALA A 278 32.77 -14.63 -3.54
CA ALA A 278 33.94 -15.46 -3.81
C ALA A 278 33.88 -16.85 -3.15
N GLY A 279 32.77 -17.22 -2.53
CA GLY A 279 32.56 -18.53 -1.91
C GLY A 279 32.36 -19.66 -2.95
N ASN A 280 32.25 -20.90 -2.46
CA ASN A 280 32.04 -22.09 -3.30
C ASN A 280 30.62 -22.01 -3.91
N THR A 281 30.54 -21.69 -5.19
CA THR A 281 29.31 -21.77 -5.95
C THR A 281 29.25 -23.13 -6.64
N ASP A 282 28.72 -24.14 -5.96
CA ASP A 282 28.35 -25.41 -6.61
C ASP A 282 27.03 -25.22 -7.39
N GLY A 283 27.04 -24.34 -8.36
CA GLY A 283 25.90 -24.06 -9.24
C GLY A 283 26.30 -24.39 -10.68
N GLU A 284 25.55 -25.28 -11.29
CA GLU A 284 25.66 -25.64 -12.70
C GLU A 284 25.54 -24.38 -13.57
N ASP A 285 26.53 -24.12 -14.41
CA ASP A 285 26.46 -23.15 -15.50
C ASP A 285 25.34 -23.59 -16.45
N GLU A 286 24.13 -23.07 -16.29
CA GLU A 286 23.07 -23.24 -17.27
C GLU A 286 23.49 -22.57 -18.59
N GLU A 287 23.77 -23.39 -19.60
CA GLU A 287 24.00 -22.94 -20.97
C GLU A 287 22.87 -22.04 -21.45
N SER A 288 23.22 -20.87 -21.94
CA SER A 288 22.33 -19.84 -22.45
C SER A 288 21.45 -20.36 -23.60
N ASP A 289 20.26 -20.82 -23.28
CA ASP A 289 19.17 -20.87 -24.25
C ASP A 289 18.72 -19.45 -24.61
N SER A 290 18.25 -19.29 -25.83
CA SER A 290 17.99 -17.98 -26.47
C SER A 290 17.28 -17.00 -25.51
N PHE A 291 17.88 -15.86 -25.19
CA PHE A 291 17.36 -14.75 -24.37
C PHE A 291 15.85 -14.45 -24.59
N ILE A 292 15.35 -14.63 -25.82
CA ILE A 292 13.94 -14.36 -26.14
C ILE A 292 13.02 -15.48 -25.63
N VAL A 293 13.48 -16.73 -25.61
CA VAL A 293 12.66 -17.87 -25.15
C VAL A 293 12.56 -17.80 -23.63
N ASN A 294 13.68 -17.62 -22.93
CA ASN A 294 13.71 -17.45 -21.47
C ASN A 294 12.86 -16.24 -21.04
N PHE A 295 12.96 -15.09 -21.72
CA PHE A 295 12.13 -13.91 -21.41
C PHE A 295 10.61 -14.17 -21.58
N ILE A 296 10.20 -14.99 -22.54
CA ILE A 296 8.77 -15.33 -22.73
C ILE A 296 8.32 -16.33 -21.67
N GLU A 297 9.14 -17.31 -21.32
CA GLU A 297 8.85 -18.30 -20.28
C GLU A 297 8.81 -17.62 -18.92
N ASP A 298 9.78 -16.81 -18.53
CA ASP A 298 9.82 -16.01 -17.31
C ASP A 298 8.59 -15.11 -17.20
N THR A 299 8.21 -14.41 -18.29
CA THR A 299 7.01 -13.56 -18.28
C THR A 299 5.73 -14.37 -18.12
N ALA A 300 5.67 -15.59 -18.66
CA ALA A 300 4.49 -16.45 -18.54
C ALA A 300 4.37 -17.03 -17.12
N ASP A 301 5.49 -17.40 -16.51
CA ASP A 301 5.55 -17.89 -15.14
C ASP A 301 5.27 -16.77 -14.14
N SER A 302 5.82 -15.59 -14.31
CA SER A 302 5.46 -14.40 -13.56
C SER A 302 3.96 -14.08 -13.66
N PHE A 303 3.38 -14.18 -14.86
CA PHE A 303 1.92 -14.00 -15.01
C PHE A 303 1.14 -15.06 -14.24
N ARG A 304 1.58 -16.31 -14.29
CA ARG A 304 0.92 -17.42 -13.60
C ARG A 304 1.02 -17.25 -12.08
N SER A 305 2.21 -16.96 -11.56
CA SER A 305 2.50 -16.73 -10.16
C SER A 305 1.66 -15.59 -9.60
N ASN A 306 1.67 -14.43 -10.26
CA ASN A 306 1.00 -13.22 -9.75
C ASN A 306 -0.52 -13.20 -9.90
N PHE A 307 -1.11 -14.00 -10.81
CA PHE A 307 -2.55 -13.92 -11.08
C PHE A 307 -3.30 -15.22 -10.85
N ILE A 308 -2.73 -16.37 -11.23
CA ILE A 308 -3.47 -17.62 -11.31
C ILE A 308 -3.32 -18.42 -10.02
N VAL A 309 -2.09 -18.50 -9.49
CA VAL A 309 -1.81 -19.17 -8.22
C VAL A 309 -2.66 -18.51 -7.12
N GLU A 310 -3.25 -19.29 -6.24
CA GLU A 310 -4.14 -18.84 -5.16
C GLU A 310 -5.30 -17.93 -5.62
N SER A 311 -5.60 -17.91 -6.92
CA SER A 311 -6.62 -17.00 -7.49
C SER A 311 -6.36 -15.53 -7.18
N ARG A 312 -5.09 -15.07 -7.12
CA ARG A 312 -4.65 -13.70 -6.74
C ARG A 312 -5.31 -12.59 -7.57
N TRP A 313 -5.78 -12.89 -8.78
CA TRP A 313 -6.61 -11.95 -9.56
C TRP A 313 -7.87 -11.48 -8.83
N LYS A 314 -8.42 -12.29 -7.89
CA LYS A 314 -9.59 -11.89 -7.08
C LYS A 314 -9.21 -10.81 -6.07
N LEU A 315 -8.00 -10.91 -5.47
CA LEU A 315 -7.46 -9.89 -4.57
C LEU A 315 -7.30 -8.57 -5.30
N LEU A 316 -6.73 -8.59 -6.52
CA LEU A 316 -6.59 -7.40 -7.36
C LEU A 316 -7.94 -6.77 -7.72
N LEU A 317 -8.96 -7.58 -8.01
CA LEU A 317 -10.32 -7.08 -8.24
C LEU A 317 -10.95 -6.49 -6.96
N SER A 318 -10.70 -7.10 -5.80
CA SER A 318 -11.13 -6.57 -4.50
C SER A 318 -10.50 -5.21 -4.24
N GLY A 319 -9.16 -5.10 -4.34
CA GLY A 319 -8.42 -3.85 -4.17
C GLY A 319 -8.87 -2.75 -5.14
N LEU A 320 -9.11 -3.10 -6.41
CA LEU A 320 -9.69 -2.18 -7.39
C LEU A 320 -11.09 -1.72 -6.98
N GLY A 321 -11.92 -2.62 -6.45
CA GLY A 321 -13.25 -2.31 -5.92
C GLY A 321 -13.18 -1.35 -4.74
N VAL A 322 -12.27 -1.58 -3.79
CA VAL A 322 -12.03 -0.70 -2.64
C VAL A 322 -11.56 0.68 -3.11
N THR A 323 -10.57 0.75 -4.01
CA THR A 323 -10.09 2.00 -4.61
C THR A 323 -11.20 2.80 -5.29
N ALA A 324 -12.04 2.13 -6.09
CA ALA A 324 -13.16 2.76 -6.80
C ALA A 324 -14.24 3.27 -5.83
N LEU A 325 -14.61 2.46 -4.84
CA LEU A 325 -15.63 2.81 -3.84
C LEU A 325 -15.15 3.96 -2.94
N LEU A 326 -13.90 3.89 -2.46
CA LEU A 326 -13.25 4.95 -1.69
C LEU A 326 -13.26 6.28 -2.44
N SER A 327 -12.84 6.25 -3.72
CA SER A 327 -12.82 7.43 -4.59
C SER A 327 -14.21 8.00 -4.83
N LEU A 328 -15.20 7.15 -5.05
CA LEU A 328 -16.58 7.58 -5.29
C LEU A 328 -17.18 8.24 -4.04
N LEU A 329 -17.09 7.60 -2.89
CA LEU A 329 -17.63 8.13 -1.62
C LEU A 329 -16.94 9.43 -1.22
N SER A 330 -15.61 9.46 -1.26
CA SER A 330 -14.82 10.65 -0.95
C SER A 330 -15.13 11.80 -1.91
N GLY A 331 -15.31 11.49 -3.19
CA GLY A 331 -15.72 12.46 -4.21
C GLY A 331 -17.09 13.07 -3.92
N VAL A 332 -18.07 12.24 -3.56
CA VAL A 332 -19.44 12.71 -3.23
C VAL A 332 -19.43 13.55 -1.96
N PHE A 333 -18.91 13.03 -0.85
CA PHE A 333 -18.90 13.75 0.43
C PHE A 333 -18.01 15.00 0.38
N GLY A 334 -16.84 14.91 -0.26
CA GLY A 334 -15.95 16.06 -0.44
C GLY A 334 -16.56 17.16 -1.33
N THR A 335 -17.33 16.79 -2.36
CA THR A 335 -18.06 17.76 -3.19
C THR A 335 -19.14 18.49 -2.40
N ILE A 336 -19.92 17.76 -1.59
CA ILE A 336 -20.96 18.34 -0.74
C ILE A 336 -20.34 19.29 0.29
N LEU A 337 -19.30 18.82 1.00
CA LEU A 337 -18.58 19.60 1.99
C LEU A 337 -17.91 20.83 1.35
N GLY A 338 -17.27 20.66 0.19
CA GLY A 338 -16.62 21.73 -0.57
C GLY A 338 -17.62 22.81 -1.03
N GLY A 339 -18.81 22.39 -1.47
CA GLY A 339 -19.92 23.31 -1.76
C GLY A 339 -20.35 24.14 -0.53
N PHE A 340 -20.44 23.49 0.63
CA PHE A 340 -20.74 24.15 1.89
C PHE A 340 -19.64 25.15 2.31
N ILE A 341 -18.38 24.75 2.25
CA ILE A 341 -17.24 25.63 2.55
C ILE A 341 -17.16 26.81 1.57
N CYS A 342 -17.41 26.59 0.27
CA CYS A 342 -17.54 27.66 -0.72
C CYS A 342 -18.64 28.65 -0.35
N PHE A 343 -19.80 28.13 0.03
CA PHE A 343 -20.93 28.99 0.49
C PHE A 343 -20.55 29.82 1.70
N LEU A 344 -19.89 29.28 2.72
CA LEU A 344 -19.42 30.04 3.89
C LEU A 344 -18.42 31.12 3.46
N ARG A 345 -17.49 30.79 2.55
CA ARG A 345 -16.46 31.71 2.07
C ARG A 345 -17.02 32.90 1.28
N MET A 346 -18.13 32.71 0.58
CA MET A 346 -18.78 33.76 -0.23
C MET A 346 -19.76 34.62 0.57
N ARG A 347 -19.93 34.36 1.87
CA ARG A 347 -20.77 35.20 2.75
C ARG A 347 -20.13 36.54 3.04
N LYS A 348 -20.96 37.54 3.32
CA LYS A 348 -20.52 38.87 3.78
C LYS A 348 -20.01 38.88 5.22
N ASN A 349 -20.28 37.83 5.99
CA ASN A 349 -19.85 37.73 7.39
C ASN A 349 -18.36 37.43 7.44
N THR A 350 -17.57 38.33 8.01
CA THR A 350 -16.11 38.24 8.10
C THR A 350 -15.64 37.01 8.86
N TYR A 351 -16.35 36.60 9.92
CA TYR A 351 -15.97 35.41 10.72
C TYR A 351 -16.15 34.13 9.93
N LEU A 352 -17.27 33.94 9.20
CA LEU A 352 -17.51 32.76 8.38
C LEU A 352 -16.51 32.65 7.22
N THR A 353 -16.23 33.80 6.60
CA THR A 353 -15.24 33.89 5.52
C THR A 353 -13.82 33.58 6.03
N ALA A 354 -13.47 34.07 7.23
CA ALA A 354 -12.18 33.81 7.86
C ALA A 354 -12.04 32.31 8.22
N PHE A 355 -13.08 31.73 8.84
CA PHE A 355 -13.12 30.30 9.14
C PHE A 355 -12.91 29.43 7.89
N ALA A 356 -13.68 29.67 6.82
CA ALA A 356 -13.54 28.92 5.57
C ALA A 356 -12.14 29.07 4.95
N ARG A 357 -11.53 30.26 5.05
CA ARG A 357 -10.17 30.50 4.55
C ARG A 357 -9.13 29.75 5.37
N ILE A 358 -9.24 29.75 6.69
CA ILE A 358 -8.34 29.01 7.59
C ILE A 358 -8.47 27.53 7.30
N TYR A 359 -9.69 26.99 7.26
CA TYR A 359 -9.96 25.58 6.91
C TYR A 359 -9.25 25.16 5.63
N ILE A 360 -9.50 25.90 4.52
CA ILE A 360 -8.90 25.58 3.21
C ILE A 360 -7.37 25.59 3.29
N LYS A 361 -6.79 26.63 3.89
CA LYS A 361 -5.33 26.75 4.00
C LYS A 361 -4.70 25.65 4.85
N THR A 362 -5.35 25.27 5.94
CA THR A 362 -4.87 24.21 6.84
C THR A 362 -4.92 22.86 6.15
N VAL A 363 -6.07 22.52 5.55
CA VAL A 363 -6.25 21.23 4.86
C VAL A 363 -5.29 21.10 3.67
N GLN A 364 -5.16 22.14 2.83
CA GLN A 364 -4.23 22.12 1.70
C GLN A 364 -2.74 22.17 2.11
N GLY A 365 -2.44 22.56 3.34
CA GLY A 365 -1.09 22.64 3.87
C GLY A 365 -0.60 21.36 4.55
N ILE A 366 -1.48 20.39 4.82
CA ILE A 366 -1.13 19.12 5.47
C ILE A 366 -1.04 18.02 4.40
N PRO A 367 0.06 17.25 4.32
CA PRO A 367 0.13 16.09 3.45
C PRO A 367 -0.99 15.10 3.77
N ILE A 368 -1.65 14.57 2.74
CA ILE A 368 -2.82 13.68 2.90
C ILE A 368 -2.50 12.46 3.77
N MET A 369 -1.33 11.84 3.59
CA MET A 369 -0.89 10.69 4.39
C MET A 369 -0.88 11.03 5.89
N VAL A 370 -0.27 12.16 6.27
CA VAL A 370 -0.21 12.62 7.67
C VAL A 370 -1.62 12.87 8.20
N MET A 371 -2.49 13.48 7.38
CA MET A 371 -3.88 13.74 7.77
C MET A 371 -4.65 12.44 8.01
N LEU A 372 -4.48 11.42 7.18
CA LEU A 372 -5.09 10.09 7.36
C LEU A 372 -4.62 9.44 8.67
N MET A 373 -3.32 9.47 8.94
CA MET A 373 -2.75 8.91 10.18
C MET A 373 -3.29 9.63 11.41
N ILE A 374 -3.37 10.97 11.40
CA ILE A 374 -3.97 11.75 12.50
C ILE A 374 -5.44 11.36 12.70
N ILE A 375 -6.22 11.28 11.63
CA ILE A 375 -7.64 10.90 11.72
C ILE A 375 -7.77 9.50 12.31
N TYR A 376 -7.03 8.53 11.78
CA TYR A 376 -7.18 7.13 12.13
C TYR A 376 -6.63 6.80 13.52
N TYR A 377 -5.38 7.19 13.81
CA TYR A 377 -4.71 6.80 15.07
C TYR A 377 -4.94 7.78 16.22
N VAL A 378 -5.07 9.10 15.94
CA VAL A 378 -5.19 10.09 17.01
C VAL A 378 -6.65 10.41 17.31
N ILE A 379 -7.46 10.73 16.27
CA ILE A 379 -8.85 11.15 16.49
C ILE A 379 -9.75 9.94 16.78
N PHE A 380 -9.62 8.89 16.00
CA PHE A 380 -10.46 7.68 16.08
C PHE A 380 -9.74 6.47 16.66
N GLY A 381 -8.54 6.60 17.22
CA GLY A 381 -7.72 5.52 17.73
C GLY A 381 -8.42 4.60 18.74
N ARG A 382 -9.31 5.15 19.57
CA ARG A 382 -10.12 4.38 20.56
C ARG A 382 -11.55 4.08 20.10
N SER A 383 -11.87 4.29 18.84
CA SER A 383 -13.20 4.04 18.30
C SER A 383 -13.20 2.78 17.42
N SER A 384 -14.37 2.15 17.28
CA SER A 384 -14.59 1.05 16.35
C SER A 384 -14.71 1.48 14.87
N LEU A 385 -14.27 2.69 14.52
CA LEU A 385 -14.31 3.18 13.15
C LEU A 385 -13.28 2.42 12.31
N SER A 386 -13.73 1.72 11.26
CA SER A 386 -12.81 1.02 10.36
C SER A 386 -11.92 1.98 9.58
N ALA A 387 -10.73 1.51 9.20
CA ALA A 387 -9.75 2.25 8.39
C ALA A 387 -10.37 2.81 7.10
N PHE A 388 -11.23 2.04 6.44
CA PHE A 388 -11.95 2.46 5.24
C PHE A 388 -12.74 3.75 5.45
N TRP A 389 -13.53 3.86 6.54
CA TRP A 389 -14.31 5.06 6.83
C TRP A 389 -13.42 6.23 7.26
N ALA A 390 -12.31 5.97 7.96
CA ALA A 390 -11.31 7.00 8.26
C ALA A 390 -10.71 7.58 6.96
N CYS A 391 -10.40 6.73 5.98
CA CYS A 391 -9.99 7.15 4.64
C CYS A 391 -11.07 7.99 3.94
N VAL A 392 -12.33 7.54 3.92
CA VAL A 392 -13.44 8.29 3.32
C VAL A 392 -13.54 9.69 3.92
N ILE A 393 -13.44 9.81 5.25
CA ILE A 393 -13.47 11.10 5.95
C ILE A 393 -12.26 11.96 5.54
N GLY A 394 -11.05 11.42 5.60
CA GLY A 394 -9.82 12.15 5.30
C GLY A 394 -9.78 12.65 3.86
N PHE A 395 -10.04 11.78 2.88
CA PHE A 395 -10.09 12.18 1.48
C PHE A 395 -11.25 13.14 1.18
N SER A 396 -12.40 13.02 1.90
CA SER A 396 -13.50 13.98 1.76
C SER A 396 -13.11 15.36 2.26
N ILE A 397 -12.41 15.44 3.38
CA ILE A 397 -11.91 16.70 3.94
C ILE A 397 -10.91 17.33 2.96
N ASP A 398 -9.92 16.56 2.49
CA ASP A 398 -8.92 17.04 1.53
C ASP A 398 -9.57 17.55 0.25
N PHE A 399 -10.36 16.70 -0.40
CA PHE A 399 -11.03 17.04 -1.65
C PHE A 399 -11.97 18.25 -1.52
N SER A 400 -12.62 18.41 -0.37
CA SER A 400 -13.53 19.54 -0.12
C SER A 400 -12.83 20.88 -0.17
N ALA A 401 -11.59 20.97 0.30
CA ALA A 401 -10.82 22.21 0.28
C ALA A 401 -10.51 22.66 -1.15
N TYR A 402 -10.18 21.71 -2.03
CA TYR A 402 -9.98 21.99 -3.46
C TYR A 402 -11.31 22.31 -4.15
N CYS A 403 -12.38 21.55 -3.90
CA CYS A 403 -13.70 21.82 -4.45
C CYS A 403 -14.21 23.20 -4.08
N ALA A 404 -14.00 23.66 -2.85
CA ALA A 404 -14.42 24.98 -2.40
C ALA A 404 -13.77 26.10 -3.23
N GLU A 405 -12.48 25.99 -3.53
CA GLU A 405 -11.78 26.97 -4.38
C GLU A 405 -12.20 26.87 -5.84
N ILE A 406 -12.36 25.67 -6.36
CA ILE A 406 -12.81 25.44 -7.75
C ILE A 406 -14.21 26.04 -7.94
N PHE A 407 -15.14 25.80 -7.01
CA PHE A 407 -16.49 26.34 -7.08
C PHE A 407 -16.50 27.88 -6.96
N ARG A 408 -15.74 28.44 -6.01
CA ARG A 408 -15.59 29.87 -5.86
C ARG A 408 -15.05 30.53 -7.13
N SER A 409 -13.96 30.00 -7.67
CA SER A 409 -13.34 30.50 -8.90
C SER A 409 -14.30 30.45 -10.08
N GLY A 410 -15.05 29.35 -10.24
CA GLY A 410 -16.04 29.20 -11.29
C GLY A 410 -17.23 30.17 -11.16
N ILE A 411 -17.69 30.44 -9.94
CA ILE A 411 -18.76 31.44 -9.71
C ILE A 411 -18.24 32.84 -10.02
N GLU A 412 -17.02 33.16 -9.62
CA GLU A 412 -16.40 34.48 -9.86
C GLU A 412 -16.06 34.71 -11.35
N ALA A 413 -15.87 33.64 -12.14
CA ALA A 413 -15.63 33.70 -13.57
C ALA A 413 -16.86 34.20 -14.36
N VAL A 414 -18.08 34.01 -13.81
CA VAL A 414 -19.31 34.52 -14.45
C VAL A 414 -19.41 36.04 -14.28
N PRO A 415 -19.53 36.82 -15.37
CA PRO A 415 -19.59 38.28 -15.29
C PRO A 415 -20.74 38.75 -14.41
N ARG A 416 -20.46 39.66 -13.49
CA ARG A 416 -21.46 40.19 -12.53
C ARG A 416 -22.67 40.80 -13.21
N ASN A 417 -22.53 41.26 -14.46
CA ASN A 417 -23.64 41.81 -15.26
C ASN A 417 -24.73 40.78 -15.54
N GLN A 418 -24.41 39.48 -15.61
CA GLN A 418 -25.39 38.40 -15.79
C GLN A 418 -26.40 38.36 -14.62
N MET A 419 -25.88 38.43 -13.38
CA MET A 419 -26.72 38.50 -12.18
C MET A 419 -27.59 39.77 -12.15
N ARG A 420 -27.02 40.95 -12.53
CA ARG A 420 -27.74 42.22 -12.56
C ARG A 420 -28.84 42.22 -13.62
N ALA A 421 -28.56 41.69 -14.84
CA ALA A 421 -29.55 41.60 -15.91
C ALA A 421 -30.71 40.67 -15.51
N ALA A 422 -30.43 39.51 -14.90
CA ALA A 422 -31.47 38.62 -14.40
C ALA A 422 -32.36 39.28 -13.34
N THR A 423 -31.75 40.00 -12.39
CA THR A 423 -32.54 40.72 -11.37
C THR A 423 -33.36 41.87 -11.95
N ALA A 424 -32.86 42.54 -12.99
CA ALA A 424 -33.64 43.60 -13.70
C ALA A 424 -34.85 43.02 -14.45
N LEU A 425 -34.78 41.73 -14.88
CA LEU A 425 -35.88 40.98 -15.47
C LEU A 425 -36.88 40.41 -14.45
N GLY A 426 -36.72 40.75 -13.16
CA GLY A 426 -37.65 40.34 -12.10
C GLY A 426 -37.30 39.05 -11.36
N PHE A 427 -36.15 38.39 -11.68
CA PHE A 427 -35.72 37.23 -10.90
C PHE A 427 -35.26 37.64 -9.51
N SER A 428 -35.65 36.88 -8.48
CA SER A 428 -35.03 36.98 -7.18
C SER A 428 -33.55 36.60 -7.28
N ARG A 429 -32.71 37.01 -6.33
CA ARG A 429 -31.28 36.66 -6.32
C ARG A 429 -31.03 35.15 -6.36
N ALA A 430 -31.84 34.36 -5.66
CA ALA A 430 -31.73 32.90 -5.67
C ALA A 430 -32.11 32.30 -7.05
N GLN A 431 -33.17 32.82 -7.67
CA GLN A 431 -33.58 32.40 -9.02
C GLN A 431 -32.55 32.80 -10.08
N ALA A 432 -32.03 34.03 -10.01
CA ALA A 432 -30.97 34.52 -10.90
C ALA A 432 -29.69 33.65 -10.77
N PHE A 433 -29.31 33.29 -9.52
CA PHE A 433 -28.20 32.39 -9.30
C PHE A 433 -28.47 31.01 -9.92
N ARG A 434 -29.61 30.38 -9.59
CA ARG A 434 -29.92 29.00 -10.02
C ARG A 434 -30.10 28.85 -11.53
N HIS A 435 -30.71 29.82 -12.20
CA HIS A 435 -31.11 29.71 -13.60
C HIS A 435 -30.13 30.39 -14.58
N VAL A 436 -29.30 31.32 -14.11
CA VAL A 436 -28.41 32.10 -14.97
C VAL A 436 -26.94 31.88 -14.61
N VAL A 437 -26.59 32.06 -13.33
CA VAL A 437 -25.18 31.98 -12.90
C VAL A 437 -24.71 30.53 -12.78
N LEU A 438 -25.46 29.69 -12.08
CA LEU A 438 -25.06 28.30 -11.79
C LEU A 438 -24.82 27.46 -13.07
N PRO A 439 -25.67 27.48 -14.11
CA PRO A 439 -25.39 26.73 -15.33
C PRO A 439 -24.10 27.15 -16.02
N GLN A 440 -23.79 28.44 -16.05
CA GLN A 440 -22.54 28.96 -16.60
C GLN A 440 -21.35 28.59 -15.70
N THR A 441 -21.51 28.66 -14.37
CA THR A 441 -20.49 28.22 -13.41
C THR A 441 -20.10 26.76 -13.63
N VAL A 442 -21.07 25.86 -13.81
CA VAL A 442 -20.81 24.42 -14.01
C VAL A 442 -19.92 24.18 -15.24
N VAL A 443 -20.14 24.92 -16.33
CA VAL A 443 -19.30 24.81 -17.53
C VAL A 443 -17.84 25.19 -17.23
N HIS A 444 -17.59 26.23 -16.42
CA HIS A 444 -16.24 26.64 -16.03
C HIS A 444 -15.59 25.71 -14.99
N VAL A 445 -16.38 25.20 -14.06
CA VAL A 445 -15.92 24.35 -12.95
C VAL A 445 -15.56 22.95 -13.42
N LEU A 446 -16.38 22.36 -14.29
CA LEU A 446 -16.35 20.93 -14.61
C LEU A 446 -14.98 20.42 -15.11
N PRO A 447 -14.27 21.12 -16.02
CA PRO A 447 -12.94 20.64 -16.48
C PRO A 447 -11.92 20.58 -15.35
N VAL A 448 -11.87 21.60 -14.47
CA VAL A 448 -10.93 21.65 -13.34
C VAL A 448 -11.29 20.63 -12.27
N TYR A 449 -12.59 20.50 -11.99
CA TYR A 449 -13.12 19.49 -11.05
C TYR A 449 -12.76 18.06 -11.51
N MET A 450 -12.91 17.74 -12.80
CA MET A 450 -12.54 16.44 -13.34
C MET A 450 -11.05 16.13 -13.11
N GLY A 451 -10.18 17.10 -13.36
CA GLY A 451 -8.74 16.95 -13.13
C GLY A 451 -8.43 16.70 -11.66
N GLN A 452 -9.07 17.45 -10.75
CA GLN A 452 -8.88 17.29 -9.31
C GLN A 452 -9.43 15.95 -8.80
N PHE A 453 -10.57 15.50 -9.32
CA PHE A 453 -11.13 14.20 -8.96
C PHE A 453 -10.22 13.04 -9.36
N ILE A 454 -9.67 13.06 -10.58
CA ILE A 454 -8.69 12.06 -11.03
C ILE A 454 -7.40 12.12 -10.18
N SER A 455 -6.97 13.31 -9.79
CA SER A 455 -5.83 13.47 -8.87
C SER A 455 -6.11 12.78 -7.53
N MET A 456 -7.30 12.99 -6.94
CA MET A 456 -7.72 12.33 -5.70
C MET A 456 -7.75 10.81 -5.87
N VAL A 457 -8.29 10.27 -6.98
CA VAL A 457 -8.29 8.81 -7.25
C VAL A 457 -6.88 8.23 -7.20
N LYS A 458 -5.89 8.91 -7.79
CA LYS A 458 -4.50 8.45 -7.70
C LYS A 458 -3.91 8.56 -6.29
N MET A 459 -4.34 9.56 -5.53
CA MET A 459 -3.88 9.72 -4.13
C MET A 459 -4.45 8.66 -3.19
N THR A 460 -5.48 7.90 -3.57
CA THR A 460 -5.98 6.79 -2.73
C THR A 460 -4.95 5.70 -2.53
N SER A 461 -3.89 5.62 -3.36
CA SER A 461 -2.76 4.69 -3.18
C SER A 461 -2.03 4.83 -1.83
N VAL A 462 -2.22 5.94 -1.10
CA VAL A 462 -1.67 6.08 0.26
C VAL A 462 -2.58 5.50 1.35
N ALA A 463 -3.76 4.97 1.00
CA ALA A 463 -4.70 4.40 1.96
C ALA A 463 -4.15 3.15 2.67
N GLY A 464 -3.25 2.42 2.02
CA GLY A 464 -2.56 1.26 2.58
C GLY A 464 -1.77 1.56 3.86
N TYR A 465 -1.33 2.81 4.07
CA TYR A 465 -0.63 3.23 5.30
C TYR A 465 -1.50 3.19 6.55
N ILE A 466 -2.82 3.15 6.42
CA ILE A 466 -3.75 2.99 7.53
C ILE A 466 -4.63 1.74 7.36
N SER A 467 -4.03 0.68 6.85
CA SER A 467 -4.65 -0.67 6.78
C SER A 467 -5.84 -0.80 5.83
N VAL A 468 -5.93 0.04 4.80
CA VAL A 468 -6.96 -0.14 3.76
C VAL A 468 -6.36 -0.92 2.60
N GLU A 469 -6.92 -2.07 2.30
CA GLU A 469 -6.49 -2.95 1.20
C GLU A 469 -6.98 -2.41 -0.15
N ASP A 470 -6.43 -1.29 -0.56
CA ASP A 470 -6.62 -0.73 -1.89
C ASP A 470 -5.78 -1.49 -2.94
N LEU A 471 -5.90 -1.10 -4.20
CA LEU A 471 -5.16 -1.74 -5.29
C LEU A 471 -3.63 -1.73 -5.07
N THR A 472 -3.07 -0.69 -4.45
CA THR A 472 -1.64 -0.58 -4.18
C THR A 472 -1.22 -1.54 -3.07
N LYS A 473 -1.95 -1.56 -1.95
CA LYS A 473 -1.66 -2.47 -0.83
C LYS A 473 -1.79 -3.94 -1.24
N ILE A 474 -2.82 -4.29 -2.04
CA ILE A 474 -2.95 -5.64 -2.60
C ILE A 474 -1.76 -5.99 -3.51
N SER A 475 -1.29 -5.03 -4.30
CA SER A 475 -0.10 -5.24 -5.12
C SER A 475 1.14 -5.51 -4.26
N ASP A 476 1.31 -4.79 -3.16
CA ASP A 476 2.42 -5.01 -2.22
C ASP A 476 2.30 -6.37 -1.52
N ILE A 477 1.08 -6.81 -1.15
CA ILE A 477 0.83 -8.16 -0.61
C ILE A 477 1.21 -9.25 -1.64
N ILE A 478 0.89 -9.08 -2.91
CA ILE A 478 1.28 -10.02 -3.95
C ILE A 478 2.80 -10.05 -4.12
N ARG A 479 3.45 -8.88 -4.14
CA ARG A 479 4.91 -8.75 -4.24
C ARG A 479 5.62 -9.47 -3.09
N SER A 480 5.16 -9.30 -1.86
CA SER A 480 5.76 -9.98 -0.70
C SER A 480 5.54 -11.50 -0.69
N ARG A 481 4.52 -12.01 -1.40
CA ARG A 481 4.28 -13.46 -1.56
C ARG A 481 5.01 -14.10 -2.73
N THR A 482 5.24 -13.32 -3.79
CA THR A 482 5.89 -13.82 -5.00
C THR A 482 7.36 -13.43 -5.05
N PHE A 483 7.78 -12.52 -4.16
CA PHE A 483 9.08 -11.83 -4.22
C PHE A 483 9.35 -11.12 -5.56
N GLU A 484 8.37 -11.12 -6.48
CA GLU A 484 8.44 -10.44 -7.76
C GLU A 484 8.11 -8.94 -7.62
N ALA A 485 9.12 -8.09 -7.69
CA ALA A 485 8.95 -6.65 -7.50
C ALA A 485 8.28 -5.93 -8.69
N PHE A 486 8.61 -6.33 -9.92
CA PHE A 486 8.25 -5.55 -11.12
C PHE A 486 6.85 -5.81 -11.64
N PHE A 487 6.45 -7.07 -11.72
CA PHE A 487 5.23 -7.44 -12.42
C PHE A 487 3.96 -6.88 -11.76
N PRO A 488 3.74 -7.03 -10.43
CA PRO A 488 2.59 -6.43 -9.75
C PRO A 488 2.59 -4.90 -9.80
N LEU A 489 3.78 -4.26 -9.74
CA LEU A 489 3.91 -2.80 -9.81
C LEU A 489 3.48 -2.25 -11.17
N ILE A 490 3.97 -2.83 -12.27
CA ILE A 490 3.60 -2.45 -13.63
C ILE A 490 2.11 -2.68 -13.86
N PHE A 491 1.60 -3.82 -13.42
CA PHE A 491 0.18 -4.13 -13.52
C PHE A 491 -0.69 -3.11 -12.78
N SER A 492 -0.34 -2.75 -11.55
CA SER A 492 -1.04 -1.73 -10.78
C SER A 492 -1.04 -0.39 -11.50
N ALA A 493 0.09 0.02 -12.07
CA ALA A 493 0.20 1.26 -12.84
C ALA A 493 -0.76 1.24 -14.07
N ILE A 494 -0.84 0.11 -14.77
CA ILE A 494 -1.76 -0.08 -15.90
C ILE A 494 -3.22 0.00 -15.44
N VAL A 495 -3.56 -0.66 -14.33
CA VAL A 495 -4.94 -0.67 -13.80
C VAL A 495 -5.35 0.73 -13.32
N TYR A 496 -4.48 1.46 -12.61
CA TYR A 496 -4.74 2.87 -12.25
C TYR A 496 -4.92 3.76 -13.48
N PHE A 497 -4.11 3.56 -14.51
CA PHE A 497 -4.25 4.29 -15.77
C PHE A 497 -5.61 4.00 -16.43
N LEU A 498 -6.00 2.73 -16.52
CA LEU A 498 -7.29 2.32 -17.10
C LEU A 498 -8.47 2.85 -16.29
N LEU A 499 -8.40 2.79 -14.96
CA LEU A 499 -9.41 3.35 -14.07
C LEU A 499 -9.54 4.87 -14.28
N ALA A 500 -8.43 5.59 -14.30
CA ALA A 500 -8.40 7.04 -14.54
C ALA A 500 -8.97 7.39 -15.93
N ALA A 501 -8.61 6.64 -16.96
CA ALA A 501 -9.10 6.83 -18.33
C ALA A 501 -10.61 6.57 -18.42
N LEU A 502 -11.11 5.51 -17.77
CA LEU A 502 -12.54 5.20 -17.69
C LEU A 502 -13.31 6.33 -16.99
N LEU A 503 -12.85 6.75 -15.81
CA LEU A 503 -13.48 7.83 -15.04
C LEU A 503 -13.46 9.15 -15.83
N MET A 504 -12.33 9.49 -16.48
CA MET A 504 -12.23 10.67 -17.34
C MET A 504 -13.21 10.60 -18.51
N SER A 505 -13.37 9.43 -19.12
CA SER A 505 -14.32 9.23 -20.22
C SER A 505 -15.77 9.40 -19.77
N CYS A 506 -16.12 8.85 -18.60
CA CYS A 506 -17.44 9.05 -17.97
C CYS A 506 -17.72 10.52 -17.67
N LEU A 507 -16.76 11.22 -17.08
CA LEU A 507 -16.88 12.63 -16.74
C LEU A 507 -16.97 13.51 -18.01
N LYS A 508 -16.18 13.23 -19.05
CA LYS A 508 -16.30 13.89 -20.37
C LYS A 508 -17.67 13.68 -20.99
N TYR A 509 -18.23 12.48 -20.88
CA TYR A 509 -19.60 12.22 -21.36
C TYR A 509 -20.63 13.08 -20.63
N LEU A 510 -20.49 13.26 -19.30
CA LEU A 510 -21.33 14.16 -18.52
C LEU A 510 -21.13 15.62 -18.93
N GLN A 511 -19.89 16.06 -19.16
CA GLN A 511 -19.56 17.39 -19.67
C GLN A 511 -20.25 17.68 -21.01
N LEU A 512 -20.21 16.75 -21.96
CA LEU A 512 -20.90 16.89 -23.26
C LEU A 512 -22.42 17.03 -23.13
N LYS A 513 -23.02 16.50 -22.07
CA LYS A 513 -24.46 16.69 -21.81
C LYS A 513 -24.77 18.06 -21.21
N VAL A 514 -23.88 18.58 -20.37
CA VAL A 514 -24.08 19.82 -19.59
C VAL A 514 -23.63 21.06 -20.37
N ASP A 515 -22.56 20.94 -21.17
CA ASP A 515 -22.01 22.03 -21.97
C ASP A 515 -22.42 21.96 -23.45
N PRO A 516 -23.39 22.79 -23.89
CA PRO A 516 -23.81 22.81 -25.30
C PRO A 516 -22.72 23.32 -26.27
N SER A 517 -21.71 24.07 -25.76
CA SER A 517 -20.65 24.65 -26.60
C SER A 517 -19.64 23.60 -27.08
N VAL A 518 -19.48 22.49 -26.34
CA VAL A 518 -18.61 21.36 -26.70
C VAL A 518 -19.29 20.41 -27.72
N ARG A 519 -20.60 20.54 -27.93
CA ARG A 519 -21.28 19.79 -29.00
C ARG A 519 -20.86 20.34 -30.36
N LYS A 520 -20.15 19.51 -31.16
CA LYS A 520 -19.86 19.87 -32.56
C LYS A 520 -21.17 20.30 -33.23
N ARG A 521 -21.31 21.57 -33.57
CA ARG A 521 -22.39 22.06 -34.44
C ARG A 521 -22.06 21.59 -35.86
N GLU A 522 -22.66 20.51 -36.30
CA GLU A 522 -22.75 20.24 -37.75
C GLU A 522 -23.62 21.30 -38.38
N VAL A 523 -23.02 22.37 -38.86
CA VAL A 523 -23.66 23.29 -39.78
C VAL A 523 -23.65 22.56 -41.11
N LYS A 524 -24.84 22.13 -41.58
CA LYS A 524 -24.97 21.50 -42.90
C LYS A 524 -24.32 22.40 -43.94
N GLY A 525 -23.19 21.99 -44.48
CA GLY A 525 -22.53 22.60 -45.63
C GLY A 525 -21.21 23.36 -45.35
N VAL A 526 -20.70 23.44 -44.12
CA VAL A 526 -19.40 24.11 -43.85
C VAL A 526 -18.56 23.25 -42.91
N THR A 527 -17.52 22.63 -43.43
CA THR A 527 -16.48 21.96 -42.65
C THR A 527 -15.46 23.01 -42.16
N ILE A 528 -15.61 23.53 -40.93
CA ILE A 528 -14.57 24.33 -40.30
C ILE A 528 -13.50 23.35 -39.82
N ARG A 529 -12.34 23.33 -40.47
CA ARG A 529 -11.13 22.69 -39.98
C ARG A 529 -10.57 23.60 -38.89
N ASP A 530 -10.56 23.10 -37.65
CA ASP A 530 -9.80 23.73 -36.55
C ASP A 530 -8.30 23.67 -36.90
N THR A 531 -7.68 24.83 -36.91
CA THR A 531 -6.22 25.03 -36.91
C THR A 531 -5.63 24.78 -35.52
#